data_fd2eea906ebdf3bfeaded73d94e0aa58
#
_entry.id   fd2eea906ebdf3bfeaded73d94e0aa58
#
_cell.length_a   1.000
_cell.length_b   1.000
_cell.length_c   1.000
_cell.angle_alpha   90.00
_cell.angle_beta   90.00
_cell.angle_gamma   90.00
#
_symmetry.space_group_name_H-M   'P 1'
#
loop_
_entity.id
_entity.type
_entity.pdbx_description
1 polymer ?
#
loop_
_entity_poly.entity_id
_entity_poly.type
_entity_poly.pdbx_seq_one_letter_code
_entity_poly.pdbx_strand_id
1 'polypeptide(L)'
;GGTSSRTFYNRLWPDVIKGVRPGDWVIIELGHNDNGPYDSGRARASIPGIGKDTLNVTIKETGVKETVYTYGEYMRRFIQDVKAKGAHPILFSLTPRNAWEDKDSTIITRVNKTFGLWAKQVAEEQHVPFID
;
A
#
# COMPACT_ATOMS: atom_id res chain seq x y z
N GLY A 1 -13.81 5.14 0.81
CA GLY A 1 -12.96 4.65 1.88
C GLY A 1 -12.72 3.16 1.82
N GLY A 2 -11.73 2.66 2.56
CA GLY A 2 -11.46 1.22 2.66
C GLY A 2 -10.67 0.63 1.49
N THR A 3 -9.95 1.44 0.73
CA THR A 3 -9.04 0.96 -0.30
C THR A 3 -7.75 0.41 0.31
N SER A 4 -7.16 -0.57 -0.38
CA SER A 4 -5.83 -1.09 -0.10
C SER A 4 -4.79 -0.46 -1.04
N SER A 5 -3.51 -0.81 -0.90
CA SER A 5 -2.50 -0.45 -1.88
C SER A 5 -2.88 -0.91 -3.29
N ARG A 6 -3.33 -2.17 -3.41
CA ARG A 6 -3.80 -2.78 -4.66
C ARG A 6 -4.97 -2.03 -5.28
N THR A 7 -6.05 -1.84 -4.53
CA THR A 7 -7.27 -1.24 -5.08
C THR A 7 -7.12 0.27 -5.30
N PHE A 8 -6.33 0.96 -4.48
CA PHE A 8 -6.02 2.36 -4.71
C PHE A 8 -5.21 2.53 -6.00
N TYR A 9 -4.16 1.73 -6.18
CA TYR A 9 -3.34 1.77 -7.38
C TYR A 9 -4.15 1.55 -8.66
N ASN A 10 -5.02 0.53 -8.63
CA ASN A 10 -5.77 0.16 -9.83
C ASN A 10 -6.93 1.10 -10.17
N ARG A 11 -7.56 1.73 -9.18
CA ARG A 11 -8.82 2.47 -9.36
C ARG A 11 -8.69 3.97 -9.23
N LEU A 12 -7.99 4.45 -8.21
CA LEU A 12 -7.95 5.89 -7.88
C LEU A 12 -6.65 6.56 -8.29
N TRP A 13 -5.56 5.83 -8.21
CA TRP A 13 -4.23 6.37 -8.50
C TRP A 13 -4.07 6.96 -9.90
N PRO A 14 -4.64 6.37 -10.98
CA PRO A 14 -4.54 6.97 -12.31
C PRO A 14 -5.04 8.41 -12.37
N ASP A 15 -6.09 8.75 -11.63
CA ASP A 15 -6.59 10.12 -11.57
C ASP A 15 -5.76 11.00 -10.65
N VAL A 16 -5.29 10.47 -9.53
CA VAL A 16 -4.44 11.20 -8.59
C VAL A 16 -3.13 11.62 -9.24
N ILE A 17 -2.45 10.69 -9.92
CA ILE A 17 -1.13 10.95 -10.50
C ILE A 17 -1.20 12.00 -11.63
N LYS A 18 -2.32 12.12 -12.31
CA LYS A 18 -2.52 13.16 -13.34
C LYS A 18 -2.41 14.57 -12.75
N GLY A 19 -2.79 14.76 -11.49
CA GLY A 19 -2.74 16.05 -10.81
C GLY A 19 -1.39 16.37 -10.15
N VAL A 20 -0.48 15.40 -10.07
CA VAL A 20 0.85 15.60 -9.49
C VAL A 20 1.73 16.37 -10.45
N ARG A 21 2.40 17.42 -9.95
CA ARG A 21 3.27 18.32 -10.72
C ARG A 21 4.72 18.19 -10.27
N PRO A 22 5.69 18.56 -11.14
CA PRO A 22 7.08 18.63 -10.73
C PRO A 22 7.27 19.50 -9.48
N GLY A 23 8.05 18.99 -8.52
CA GLY A 23 8.30 19.66 -7.24
C GLY A 23 7.30 19.37 -6.14
N ASP A 24 6.17 18.74 -6.44
CA ASP A 24 5.19 18.35 -5.42
C ASP A 24 5.76 17.29 -4.47
N TRP A 25 5.25 17.28 -3.24
CA TRP A 25 5.49 16.22 -2.27
C TRP A 25 4.26 15.33 -2.19
N VAL A 26 4.46 14.01 -2.29
CA VAL A 26 3.38 13.02 -2.24
C VAL A 26 3.61 12.09 -1.07
N ILE A 27 2.71 12.14 -0.09
CA ILE A 27 2.74 11.27 1.08
C ILE A 27 1.92 10.01 0.78
N ILE A 28 2.52 8.86 1.02
CA ILE A 28 1.91 7.55 0.77
C ILE A 28 1.79 6.80 2.10
N GLU A 29 0.56 6.57 2.54
CA GLU A 29 0.22 5.79 3.73
C GLU A 29 -0.90 4.82 3.38
N LEU A 30 -0.55 3.56 3.12
CA LEU A 30 -1.47 2.50 2.74
C LEU A 30 -1.06 1.18 3.39
N GLY A 31 -2.01 0.27 3.64
CA GLY A 31 -1.73 -1.05 4.20
C GLY A 31 -2.80 -1.61 5.12
N HIS A 32 -3.63 -0.76 5.72
CA HIS A 32 -4.66 -1.22 6.67
C HIS A 32 -5.69 -2.17 6.08
N ASN A 33 -5.91 -2.12 4.78
CA ASN A 33 -6.95 -2.88 4.09
C ASN A 33 -6.38 -3.94 3.13
N ASP A 34 -5.11 -4.24 3.22
CA ASP A 34 -4.41 -5.13 2.30
C ASP A 34 -4.56 -6.62 2.62
N ASN A 35 -5.34 -6.95 3.63
CA ASN A 35 -5.64 -8.33 4.04
C ASN A 35 -6.97 -8.82 3.46
N GLY A 36 -7.16 -10.14 3.50
CA GLY A 36 -8.41 -10.78 3.12
C GLY A 36 -8.30 -11.60 1.84
N PRO A 37 -9.44 -11.93 1.20
CA PRO A 37 -9.44 -12.70 -0.03
C PRO A 37 -8.84 -11.93 -1.21
N TYR A 38 -8.17 -12.67 -2.10
CA TYR A 38 -7.61 -12.08 -3.33
C TYR A 38 -8.65 -11.95 -4.44
N ASP A 39 -9.64 -12.85 -4.48
CA ASP A 39 -10.51 -13.06 -5.64
C ASP A 39 -12.01 -12.88 -5.35
N SER A 40 -12.37 -12.41 -4.17
CA SER A 40 -13.78 -12.28 -3.77
C SER A 40 -13.99 -11.10 -2.81
N GLY A 41 -15.25 -10.75 -2.59
CA GLY A 41 -15.63 -9.62 -1.76
C GLY A 41 -15.07 -8.32 -2.34
N ARG A 42 -14.36 -7.56 -1.54
CA ARG A 42 -13.68 -6.35 -2.02
C ARG A 42 -12.45 -6.62 -2.87
N ALA A 43 -11.94 -7.86 -2.84
CA ALA A 43 -10.75 -8.28 -3.59
C ALA A 43 -9.61 -7.25 -3.48
N ARG A 44 -9.25 -6.91 -2.24
CA ARG A 44 -8.30 -5.82 -1.96
C ARG A 44 -7.00 -6.28 -1.33
N ALA A 45 -6.81 -7.58 -1.12
CA ALA A 45 -5.59 -8.11 -0.54
C ALA A 45 -4.42 -7.99 -1.50
N SER A 46 -3.27 -7.51 -1.00
CA SER A 46 -1.97 -7.64 -1.65
C SER A 46 -1.22 -8.85 -1.12
N ILE A 47 -0.26 -9.36 -1.88
CA ILE A 47 0.61 -10.43 -1.41
C ILE A 47 1.53 -9.86 -0.32
N PRO A 48 1.66 -10.52 0.85
CA PRO A 48 2.54 -10.05 1.92
C PRO A 48 4.00 -9.90 1.48
N GLY A 49 4.69 -8.92 2.04
CA GLY A 49 6.11 -8.73 1.84
C GLY A 49 6.47 -7.75 0.73
N ILE A 50 7.73 -7.77 0.36
CA ILE A 50 8.32 -6.85 -0.62
C ILE A 50 8.91 -7.56 -1.84
N GLY A 51 8.61 -8.85 -2.00
CA GLY A 51 9.08 -9.65 -3.12
C GLY A 51 8.48 -9.22 -4.45
N LYS A 52 8.80 -9.99 -5.48
CA LYS A 52 8.29 -9.78 -6.84
C LYS A 52 7.26 -10.85 -7.25
N ASP A 53 6.74 -11.57 -6.27
CA ASP A 53 5.72 -12.59 -6.48
C ASP A 53 4.46 -11.98 -7.08
N THR A 54 3.80 -12.75 -7.93
CA THR A 54 2.54 -12.38 -8.55
C THR A 54 1.53 -13.50 -8.39
N LEU A 55 0.25 -13.14 -8.42
CA LEU A 55 -0.86 -14.08 -8.39
C LEU A 55 -1.91 -13.64 -9.40
N ASN A 56 -2.22 -14.52 -10.36
CA ASN A 56 -3.31 -14.28 -11.31
C ASN A 56 -4.62 -14.78 -10.71
N VAL A 57 -5.59 -13.89 -10.59
CA VAL A 57 -6.90 -14.21 -10.03
C VAL A 57 -8.01 -13.85 -11.00
N THR A 58 -9.16 -14.52 -10.86
CA THR A 58 -10.41 -14.13 -11.49
C THR A 58 -11.38 -13.77 -10.40
N ILE A 59 -11.85 -12.52 -10.40
CA ILE A 59 -12.77 -12.02 -9.36
C ILE A 59 -14.10 -12.76 -9.49
N LYS A 60 -14.52 -13.41 -8.42
CA LYS A 60 -15.71 -14.31 -8.44
C LYS A 60 -17.00 -13.58 -8.78
N GLU A 61 -17.18 -12.37 -8.28
CA GLU A 61 -18.40 -11.59 -8.46
C GLU A 61 -18.52 -10.97 -9.86
N THR A 62 -17.42 -10.75 -10.56
CA THR A 62 -17.41 -10.01 -11.84
C THR A 62 -16.83 -10.80 -13.01
N GLY A 63 -16.05 -11.85 -12.74
CA GLY A 63 -15.31 -12.58 -13.78
C GLY A 63 -14.09 -11.82 -14.33
N VAL A 64 -13.76 -10.68 -13.78
CA VAL A 64 -12.60 -9.89 -14.21
C VAL A 64 -11.30 -10.59 -13.79
N LYS A 65 -10.37 -10.69 -14.72
CA LYS A 65 -9.03 -11.23 -14.48
C LYS A 65 -8.09 -10.10 -14.03
N GLU A 66 -7.30 -10.38 -13.01
CA GLU A 66 -6.37 -9.41 -12.45
C GLU A 66 -5.08 -10.10 -12.02
N THR A 67 -3.94 -9.42 -12.17
CA THR A 67 -2.67 -9.83 -11.56
C THR A 67 -2.47 -9.07 -10.27
N VAL A 68 -2.29 -9.81 -9.18
CA VAL A 68 -2.03 -9.25 -7.84
C VAL A 68 -0.53 -9.29 -7.59
N TYR A 69 -0.01 -8.20 -7.03
CA TYR A 69 1.41 -8.03 -6.67
C TYR A 69 1.59 -8.02 -5.15
N THR A 70 2.86 -8.03 -4.71
CA THR A 70 3.15 -7.81 -3.30
C THR A 70 2.85 -6.38 -2.88
N TYR A 71 2.62 -6.18 -1.58
CA TYR A 71 2.50 -4.85 -1.00
C TYR A 71 3.69 -3.96 -1.38
N GLY A 72 4.91 -4.49 -1.27
CA GLY A 72 6.12 -3.76 -1.62
C GLY A 72 6.17 -3.37 -3.10
N GLU A 73 5.68 -4.22 -3.99
CA GLU A 73 5.65 -3.90 -5.42
C GLU A 73 4.65 -2.76 -5.72
N TYR A 74 3.48 -2.73 -5.07
CA TYR A 74 2.59 -1.58 -5.20
C TYR A 74 3.25 -0.29 -4.69
N MET A 75 3.94 -0.35 -3.55
CA MET A 75 4.67 0.82 -3.02
C MET A 75 5.74 1.30 -4.00
N ARG A 76 6.51 0.39 -4.60
CA ARG A 76 7.50 0.75 -5.62
C ARG A 76 6.86 1.46 -6.82
N ARG A 77 5.71 1.00 -7.27
CA ARG A 77 4.99 1.61 -8.39
C ARG A 77 4.49 3.01 -8.07
N PHE A 78 3.94 3.23 -6.90
CA PHE A 78 3.60 4.58 -6.44
C PHE A 78 4.82 5.50 -6.46
N ILE A 79 5.92 5.06 -5.89
CA ILE A 79 7.18 5.82 -5.84
C ILE A 79 7.69 6.15 -7.23
N GLN A 80 7.75 5.17 -8.11
CA GLN A 80 8.25 5.34 -9.47
C GLN A 80 7.39 6.33 -10.27
N ASP A 81 6.08 6.24 -10.15
CA ASP A 81 5.15 7.13 -10.83
C ASP A 81 5.29 8.58 -10.34
N VAL A 82 5.46 8.78 -9.03
CA VAL A 82 5.70 10.10 -8.44
C VAL A 82 7.03 10.68 -8.94
N LYS A 83 8.10 9.89 -8.92
CA LYS A 83 9.42 10.32 -9.42
C LYS A 83 9.37 10.65 -10.91
N ALA A 84 8.63 9.89 -11.70
CA ALA A 84 8.48 10.15 -13.15
C ALA A 84 7.80 11.50 -13.43
N LYS A 85 7.02 12.03 -12.49
CA LYS A 85 6.45 13.37 -12.56
C LYS A 85 7.41 14.47 -12.11
N GLY A 86 8.62 14.15 -11.68
CA GLY A 86 9.54 15.10 -11.07
C GLY A 86 9.12 15.53 -9.66
N ALA A 87 8.27 14.77 -9.00
CA ALA A 87 7.79 15.01 -7.65
C ALA A 87 8.55 14.16 -6.61
N HIS A 88 8.28 14.40 -5.34
CA HIS A 88 9.00 13.82 -4.21
C HIS A 88 8.09 12.89 -3.41
N PRO A 89 8.27 11.55 -3.46
CA PRO A 89 7.49 10.63 -2.64
C PRO A 89 8.05 10.54 -1.22
N ILE A 90 7.14 10.40 -0.25
CA ILE A 90 7.45 10.08 1.15
C ILE A 90 6.55 8.92 1.55
N LEU A 91 7.12 7.87 2.16
CA LEU A 91 6.35 6.78 2.74
C LEU A 91 6.20 6.99 4.24
N PHE A 92 4.97 6.75 4.71
CA PHE A 92 4.65 6.77 6.13
C PHE A 92 4.42 5.34 6.63
N SER A 93 4.76 5.10 7.90
CA SER A 93 4.19 3.98 8.63
C SER A 93 2.69 4.19 8.80
N LEU A 94 2.00 3.11 9.14
CA LEU A 94 0.55 3.18 9.29
C LEU A 94 0.17 3.83 10.62
N THR A 95 -0.76 4.76 10.56
CA THR A 95 -1.41 5.32 11.76
C THR A 95 -1.99 4.17 12.60
N PRO A 96 -1.69 4.08 13.90
CA PRO A 96 -2.24 3.03 14.74
C PRO A 96 -3.77 3.06 14.74
N ARG A 97 -4.38 1.88 14.64
CA ARG A 97 -5.82 1.74 14.81
C ARG A 97 -6.18 1.83 16.30
N ASN A 98 -7.42 2.14 16.61
CA ASN A 98 -7.95 2.02 17.96
C ASN A 98 -8.18 0.54 18.30
N ALA A 99 -7.10 -0.21 18.36
CA ALA A 99 -7.04 -1.62 18.74
C ALA A 99 -5.91 -1.79 19.75
N TRP A 100 -6.17 -2.56 20.78
CA TRP A 100 -5.29 -2.67 21.92
C TRP A 100 -4.84 -4.11 22.12
N GLU A 101 -3.59 -4.29 22.51
CA GLU A 101 -2.98 -5.62 22.73
C GLU A 101 -3.31 -6.16 24.13
N ASP A 102 -3.65 -5.29 25.06
CA ASP A 102 -3.94 -5.62 26.44
C ASP A 102 -5.37 -5.21 26.85
N LYS A 103 -5.87 -5.85 27.92
CA LYS A 103 -7.22 -5.59 28.44
C LYS A 103 -7.35 -4.19 29.07
N ASP A 104 -6.27 -3.62 29.50
CA ASP A 104 -6.24 -2.33 30.20
C ASP A 104 -6.07 -1.15 29.24
N SER A 105 -6.04 -1.42 27.93
CA SER A 105 -5.91 -0.40 26.87
C SER A 105 -4.68 0.48 27.04
N THR A 106 -3.56 -0.13 27.44
CA THR A 106 -2.28 0.58 27.65
C THR A 106 -1.31 0.42 26.48
N ILE A 107 -1.48 -0.65 25.67
CA ILE A 107 -0.59 -0.95 24.54
C ILE A 107 -1.42 -0.95 23.26
N ILE A 108 -1.19 0.05 22.41
CA ILE A 108 -1.87 0.14 21.12
C ILE A 108 -1.26 -0.82 20.12
N THR A 109 -2.10 -1.53 19.38
CA THR A 109 -1.66 -2.44 18.32
C THR A 109 -1.08 -1.66 17.14
N ARG A 110 0.13 -2.01 16.74
CA ARG A 110 0.83 -1.42 15.59
C ARG A 110 1.16 -2.49 14.55
N VAL A 111 1.15 -2.11 13.30
CA VAL A 111 1.51 -3.00 12.18
C VAL A 111 2.97 -2.79 11.73
N ASN A 112 3.82 -2.41 12.66
CA ASN A 112 5.23 -2.10 12.41
C ASN A 112 6.13 -3.33 12.18
N LYS A 113 5.59 -4.54 12.35
CA LYS A 113 6.27 -5.82 12.03
C LYS A 113 5.85 -6.37 10.67
N THR A 114 4.89 -5.77 10.00
CA THR A 114 4.36 -6.17 8.69
C THR A 114 4.35 -4.97 7.73
N PHE A 115 3.21 -4.39 7.45
CA PHE A 115 3.09 -3.30 6.47
C PHE A 115 3.98 -2.10 6.77
N GLY A 116 4.10 -1.69 8.02
CA GLY A 116 5.00 -0.59 8.41
C GLY A 116 6.47 -0.95 8.15
N LEU A 117 6.88 -2.17 8.48
CA LEU A 117 8.23 -2.66 8.18
C LEU A 117 8.47 -2.73 6.67
N TRP A 118 7.52 -3.26 5.92
CA TRP A 118 7.64 -3.38 4.46
C TRP A 118 7.71 -2.02 3.78
N ALA A 119 6.92 -1.06 4.22
CA ALA A 119 7.00 0.32 3.74
C ALA A 119 8.39 0.92 3.98
N LYS A 120 8.94 0.73 5.18
CA LYS A 120 10.30 1.17 5.51
C LYS A 120 11.35 0.51 4.63
N GLN A 121 11.26 -0.79 4.41
CA GLN A 121 12.19 -1.53 3.56
C GLN A 121 12.15 -1.03 2.10
N VAL A 122 10.97 -0.78 1.57
CA VAL A 122 10.84 -0.23 0.20
C VAL A 122 11.38 1.19 0.14
N ALA A 123 11.13 2.03 1.13
CA ALA A 123 11.66 3.38 1.19
C ALA A 123 13.19 3.38 1.19
N GLU A 124 13.83 2.51 1.97
CA GLU A 124 15.28 2.33 1.99
C GLU A 124 15.81 1.86 0.63
N GLU A 125 15.17 0.84 0.04
CA GLU A 125 15.53 0.33 -1.28
C GLU A 125 15.46 1.40 -2.37
N GLN A 126 14.41 2.22 -2.35
CA GLN A 126 14.13 3.23 -3.36
C GLN A 126 14.76 4.61 -3.04
N HIS A 127 15.48 4.72 -1.94
CA HIS A 127 16.11 5.96 -1.48
C HIS A 127 15.13 7.13 -1.34
N VAL A 128 13.99 6.86 -0.71
CA VAL A 128 12.98 7.87 -0.39
C VAL A 128 12.81 8.01 1.11
N PRO A 129 12.38 9.18 1.62
CA PRO A 129 12.13 9.37 3.05
C PRO A 129 11.05 8.42 3.56
N PHE A 130 11.26 7.93 4.78
CA PHE A 130 10.28 7.18 5.54
C PHE A 130 10.03 7.86 6.88
N ILE A 131 8.77 8.03 7.24
CA ILE A 131 8.37 8.63 8.53
C ILE A 131 7.52 7.62 9.29
N ASP A 132 7.99 7.29 10.50
CA ASP A 132 7.27 6.39 11.42
C ASP A 132 6.23 7.14 12.24
#